data_3553cdd39bc0aa9a42d07b80c1b3f9e4
#
_entry.id   3553cdd39bc0aa9a42d07b80c1b3f9e4
#
_cell.length_a   1.000
_cell.length_b   1.000
_cell.length_c   1.000
_cell.angle_alpha   90.00
_cell.angle_beta   90.00
_cell.angle_gamma   90.00
#
_symmetry.space_group_name_H-M   'P 1'
#
loop_
_entity.id
_entity.type
_entity.pdbx_description
1 polymer ?
#
loop_
_entity_poly.entity_id
_entity_poly.type
_entity_poly.pdbx_seq_one_letter_code
_entity_poly.pdbx_strand_id
1 'polypeptide(L)'
;MSNIKVRELKSLPEQSAGREIFDITWPVIGGTEITPNLMQAFVHNGAYFVGAYDGEKIVGATFGFIGTAGGIHLHSHMSAVLVDYRDRGIGALMKRHQLTWAYEHKIPFITWTFDPLVKRNAKLNILKLGVEVASYHPNFYGVMPDLINTGDDSDRLMAKWITGPNPPLEKSTTTTIPDNTITISVPEDIVKLRETNLAEAKSARVRVREEFLAAFKDGYKVMGFSDQAGYVLTKGAK
;
A
#
# COMPACT_ATOMS: atom_id res chain seq x y z
N MET A 1 -25.96 1.59 2.36
CA MET A 1 -24.52 1.89 2.13
C MET A 1 -24.09 2.85 3.21
N SER A 2 -23.06 2.52 4.00
CA SER A 2 -22.52 3.42 5.02
C SER A 2 -22.04 4.71 4.34
N ASN A 3 -22.46 5.87 4.85
CA ASN A 3 -22.08 7.18 4.30
C ASN A 3 -20.67 7.55 4.82
N ILE A 4 -19.65 6.83 4.32
CA ILE A 4 -18.27 7.09 4.71
C ILE A 4 -17.82 8.42 4.14
N LYS A 5 -17.36 9.32 5.02
CA LYS A 5 -16.78 10.62 4.64
C LYS A 5 -15.28 10.61 4.91
N VAL A 6 -14.49 11.11 3.96
CA VAL A 6 -13.05 11.32 4.14
C VAL A 6 -12.80 12.81 4.34
N ARG A 7 -12.08 13.17 5.40
CA ARG A 7 -11.74 14.56 5.71
C ARG A 7 -10.35 14.69 6.34
N GLU A 8 -9.75 15.86 6.19
CA GLU A 8 -8.45 16.18 6.78
C GLU A 8 -8.50 16.19 8.32
N LEU A 9 -7.42 15.74 8.93
CA LEU A 9 -7.20 15.72 10.39
C LEU A 9 -6.30 16.90 10.75
N LYS A 10 -6.89 18.04 11.09
CA LYS A 10 -6.16 19.32 11.29
C LYS A 10 -5.83 19.60 12.75
N SER A 11 -6.77 19.33 13.65
CA SER A 11 -6.58 19.58 15.08
C SER A 11 -5.80 18.45 15.75
N LEU A 12 -5.12 18.75 16.86
CA LEU A 12 -4.38 17.74 17.63
C LEU A 12 -5.26 16.55 18.08
N PRO A 13 -6.52 16.75 18.55
CA PRO A 13 -7.40 15.63 18.85
C PRO A 13 -7.71 14.74 17.62
N GLU A 14 -7.96 15.34 16.46
CA GLU A 14 -8.22 14.60 15.23
C GLU A 14 -6.97 13.82 14.78
N GLN A 15 -5.79 14.43 14.84
CA GLN A 15 -4.51 13.77 14.55
C GLN A 15 -4.26 12.60 15.50
N SER A 16 -4.58 12.76 16.79
CA SER A 16 -4.47 11.67 17.77
C SER A 16 -5.39 10.50 17.39
N ALA A 17 -6.64 10.78 17.05
CA ALA A 17 -7.60 9.75 16.63
C ALA A 17 -7.14 9.02 15.35
N GLY A 18 -6.57 9.76 14.37
CA GLY A 18 -6.01 9.17 13.15
C GLY A 18 -4.78 8.29 13.42
N ARG A 19 -3.90 8.71 14.33
CA ARG A 19 -2.73 7.92 14.75
C ARG A 19 -3.13 6.64 15.47
N GLU A 20 -4.16 6.69 16.31
CA GLU A 20 -4.70 5.52 17.00
C GLU A 20 -5.12 4.41 16.02
N ILE A 21 -5.65 4.76 14.83
CA ILE A 21 -5.92 3.79 13.77
C ILE A 21 -4.64 3.04 13.33
N PHE A 22 -3.50 3.74 13.27
CA PHE A 22 -2.22 3.12 12.94
C PHE A 22 -1.69 2.26 14.07
N ASP A 23 -1.75 2.75 15.31
CA ASP A 23 -1.28 2.02 16.49
C ASP A 23 -2.09 0.73 16.73
N ILE A 24 -3.40 0.75 16.46
CA ILE A 24 -4.26 -0.45 16.47
C ILE A 24 -3.88 -1.42 15.34
N THR A 25 -3.56 -0.89 14.16
CA THR A 25 -3.28 -1.72 12.97
C THR A 25 -1.88 -2.34 13.01
N TRP A 26 -0.89 -1.59 13.49
CA TRP A 26 0.52 -2.01 13.61
C TRP A 26 1.02 -1.75 15.03
N PRO A 27 0.62 -2.59 16.00
CA PRO A 27 1.01 -2.39 17.38
C PRO A 27 2.52 -2.55 17.57
N VAL A 28 3.15 -1.51 18.13
CA VAL A 28 4.58 -1.48 18.49
C VAL A 28 4.72 -1.59 20.00
N ILE A 29 5.55 -2.50 20.48
CA ILE A 29 5.76 -2.71 21.92
C ILE A 29 6.42 -1.46 22.52
N GLY A 30 5.73 -0.83 23.47
CA GLY A 30 6.25 0.30 24.23
C GLY A 30 6.29 1.63 23.47
N GLY A 31 5.61 1.75 22.33
CA GLY A 31 5.64 2.98 21.55
C GLY A 31 4.61 3.09 20.45
N THR A 32 4.93 3.91 19.47
CA THR A 32 4.15 4.18 18.27
C THR A 32 5.11 4.44 17.12
N GLU A 33 4.74 4.10 15.90
CA GLU A 33 5.58 4.38 14.71
C GLU A 33 5.78 5.88 14.46
N ILE A 34 4.74 6.67 14.68
CA ILE A 34 4.80 8.14 14.50
C ILE A 34 4.37 8.82 15.79
N THR A 35 5.33 9.52 16.43
CA THR A 35 5.04 10.29 17.66
C THR A 35 4.10 11.46 17.38
N PRO A 36 3.33 11.94 18.40
CA PRO A 36 2.46 13.12 18.25
C PRO A 36 3.17 14.33 17.71
N ASN A 37 4.38 14.62 18.24
CA ASN A 37 5.16 15.78 17.84
C ASN A 37 5.60 15.73 16.38
N LEU A 38 6.02 14.54 15.92
CA LEU A 38 6.42 14.31 14.52
C LEU A 38 5.22 14.46 13.60
N MET A 39 4.06 13.87 13.94
CA MET A 39 2.84 14.03 13.17
C MET A 39 2.42 15.48 13.05
N GLN A 40 2.44 16.23 14.17
CA GLN A 40 2.12 17.65 14.16
C GLN A 40 3.09 18.45 13.28
N ALA A 41 4.39 18.14 13.31
CA ALA A 41 5.37 18.79 12.45
C ALA A 41 5.08 18.54 10.96
N PHE A 42 4.73 17.31 10.60
CA PHE A 42 4.35 16.97 9.22
C PHE A 42 3.07 17.72 8.78
N VAL A 43 2.01 17.67 9.59
CA VAL A 43 0.73 18.31 9.26
C VAL A 43 0.88 19.82 9.14
N HIS A 44 1.63 20.44 10.07
CA HIS A 44 1.92 21.88 10.03
C HIS A 44 2.65 22.30 8.73
N ASN A 45 3.48 21.41 8.19
CA ASN A 45 4.22 21.65 6.95
C ASN A 45 3.49 21.10 5.69
N GLY A 46 2.18 20.89 5.78
CA GLY A 46 1.35 20.55 4.63
C GLY A 46 1.36 19.08 4.22
N ALA A 47 1.74 18.17 5.12
CA ALA A 47 1.60 16.74 4.84
C ALA A 47 0.13 16.34 4.75
N TYR A 48 -0.14 15.35 3.90
CA TYR A 48 -1.46 14.77 3.74
C TYR A 48 -1.80 13.87 4.93
N PHE A 49 -2.82 14.23 5.70
CA PHE A 49 -3.33 13.39 6.78
C PHE A 49 -4.86 13.47 6.84
N VAL A 50 -5.53 12.33 6.57
CA VAL A 50 -6.99 12.23 6.52
C VAL A 50 -7.51 11.07 7.34
N GLY A 51 -8.76 11.21 7.80
CA GLY A 51 -9.56 10.15 8.41
C GLY A 51 -10.78 9.81 7.58
N ALA A 52 -11.12 8.51 7.53
CA ALA A 52 -12.40 8.03 7.04
C ALA A 52 -13.36 7.87 8.22
N TYR A 53 -14.55 8.42 8.11
CA TYR A 53 -15.56 8.48 9.17
C TYR A 53 -16.84 7.77 8.76
N ASP A 54 -17.38 6.95 9.67
CA ASP A 54 -18.75 6.43 9.64
C ASP A 54 -19.56 7.18 10.72
N GLY A 55 -20.34 8.17 10.30
CA GLY A 55 -20.89 9.18 11.23
C GLY A 55 -19.76 9.95 11.92
N GLU A 56 -19.73 9.92 13.26
CA GLU A 56 -18.69 10.55 14.09
C GLU A 56 -17.49 9.64 14.38
N LYS A 57 -17.59 8.34 14.06
CA LYS A 57 -16.54 7.37 14.35
C LYS A 57 -15.48 7.36 13.25
N ILE A 58 -14.22 7.59 13.61
CA ILE A 58 -13.10 7.35 12.71
C ILE A 58 -12.87 5.84 12.53
N VAL A 59 -12.81 5.37 11.30
CA VAL A 59 -12.74 3.94 10.94
C VAL A 59 -11.54 3.61 10.04
N GLY A 60 -10.82 4.63 9.60
CA GLY A 60 -9.61 4.49 8.82
C GLY A 60 -8.83 5.79 8.79
N ALA A 61 -7.53 5.71 8.49
CA ALA A 61 -6.66 6.88 8.33
C ALA A 61 -5.62 6.66 7.24
N THR A 62 -5.20 7.75 6.59
CA THR A 62 -4.12 7.73 5.59
C THR A 62 -3.22 8.94 5.79
N PHE A 63 -1.91 8.67 5.87
CA PHE A 63 -0.87 9.67 6.02
C PHE A 63 0.14 9.61 4.87
N GLY A 64 0.62 10.75 4.44
CA GLY A 64 1.65 10.88 3.42
C GLY A 64 2.37 12.23 3.49
N PHE A 65 3.56 12.30 2.91
CA PHE A 65 4.41 13.48 2.92
C PHE A 65 5.10 13.66 1.56
N ILE A 66 5.65 14.85 1.32
CA ILE A 66 6.34 15.15 0.07
C ILE A 66 7.71 14.47 0.05
N GLY A 67 7.97 13.72 -1.01
CA GLY A 67 9.26 13.15 -1.35
C GLY A 67 9.84 13.81 -2.60
N THR A 68 11.16 13.70 -2.78
CA THR A 68 11.87 14.29 -3.91
C THR A 68 12.67 13.28 -4.74
N ALA A 69 12.76 12.02 -4.28
CA ALA A 69 13.46 10.96 -5.01
C ALA A 69 12.74 10.65 -6.34
N GLY A 70 13.43 10.87 -7.47
CA GLY A 70 12.84 10.71 -8.79
C GLY A 70 11.87 11.81 -9.22
N GLY A 71 11.88 12.96 -8.53
CA GLY A 71 11.01 14.11 -8.72
C GLY A 71 10.07 14.35 -7.54
N ILE A 72 9.49 15.57 -7.48
CA ILE A 72 8.52 15.91 -6.42
C ILE A 72 7.31 14.97 -6.53
N HIS A 73 6.95 14.32 -5.43
CA HIS A 73 5.81 13.42 -5.34
C HIS A 73 5.24 13.35 -3.94
N LEU A 74 4.03 12.82 -3.79
CA LEU A 74 3.48 12.45 -2.50
C LEU A 74 3.88 11.01 -2.17
N HIS A 75 4.65 10.81 -1.10
CA HIS A 75 4.86 9.47 -0.56
C HIS A 75 3.74 9.14 0.43
N SER A 76 2.86 8.21 0.05
CA SER A 76 1.79 7.72 0.92
C SER A 76 2.36 6.68 1.88
N HIS A 77 2.67 7.10 3.10
CA HIS A 77 3.44 6.28 4.02
C HIS A 77 2.59 5.23 4.74
N MET A 78 1.47 5.65 5.35
CA MET A 78 0.58 4.75 6.10
C MET A 78 -0.85 4.87 5.61
N SER A 79 -1.55 3.75 5.51
CA SER A 79 -2.98 3.71 5.20
C SER A 79 -3.61 2.48 5.84
N ALA A 80 -4.54 2.69 6.76
CA ALA A 80 -5.17 1.64 7.54
C ALA A 80 -6.68 1.80 7.62
N VAL A 81 -7.38 0.67 7.76
CA VAL A 81 -8.83 0.59 8.03
C VAL A 81 -9.02 -0.41 9.17
N LEU A 82 -9.83 -0.06 10.16
CA LEU A 82 -10.17 -0.95 11.27
C LEU A 82 -10.73 -2.28 10.76
N VAL A 83 -10.42 -3.37 11.45
CA VAL A 83 -10.74 -4.74 11.02
C VAL A 83 -12.22 -4.90 10.66
N ASP A 84 -13.14 -4.40 11.50
CA ASP A 84 -14.59 -4.50 11.31
C ASP A 84 -15.12 -3.71 10.11
N TYR A 85 -14.29 -2.83 9.54
CA TYR A 85 -14.63 -1.98 8.40
C TYR A 85 -13.88 -2.33 7.11
N ARG A 86 -13.05 -3.39 7.14
CA ARG A 86 -12.35 -3.88 5.94
C ARG A 86 -13.32 -4.43 4.90
N ASP A 87 -12.86 -4.56 3.68
CA ASP A 87 -13.57 -5.09 2.52
C ASP A 87 -14.86 -4.33 2.10
N ARG A 88 -15.05 -3.13 2.69
CA ARG A 88 -16.15 -2.19 2.35
C ARG A 88 -15.72 -1.08 1.38
N GLY A 89 -14.54 -1.19 0.76
CA GLY A 89 -14.02 -0.19 -0.20
C GLY A 89 -13.41 1.07 0.41
N ILE A 90 -13.34 1.18 1.75
CA ILE A 90 -12.87 2.39 2.45
C ILE A 90 -11.41 2.72 2.11
N GLY A 91 -10.54 1.71 2.04
CA GLY A 91 -9.14 1.92 1.64
C GLY A 91 -9.00 2.52 0.23
N ALA A 92 -9.80 2.03 -0.73
CA ALA A 92 -9.84 2.60 -2.08
C ALA A 92 -10.40 4.02 -2.08
N LEU A 93 -11.42 4.30 -1.27
CA LEU A 93 -12.01 5.64 -1.12
C LEU A 93 -10.96 6.65 -0.62
N MET A 94 -10.22 6.31 0.45
CA MET A 94 -9.15 7.17 0.98
C MET A 94 -8.03 7.38 -0.04
N LYS A 95 -7.65 6.35 -0.79
CA LYS A 95 -6.64 6.46 -1.86
C LYS A 95 -7.11 7.36 -3.01
N ARG A 96 -8.36 7.26 -3.43
CA ARG A 96 -8.93 8.16 -4.45
C ARG A 96 -8.98 9.62 -3.95
N HIS A 97 -9.35 9.84 -2.70
CA HIS A 97 -9.27 11.16 -2.08
C HIS A 97 -7.83 11.69 -2.10
N GLN A 98 -6.84 10.85 -1.78
CA GLN A 98 -5.42 11.21 -1.84
C GLN A 98 -4.98 11.58 -3.27
N LEU A 99 -5.48 10.87 -4.29
CA LEU A 99 -5.18 11.16 -5.69
C LEU A 99 -5.73 12.51 -6.11
N THR A 100 -6.99 12.81 -5.75
CA THR A 100 -7.61 14.12 -6.02
C THR A 100 -6.84 15.23 -5.33
N TRP A 101 -6.54 15.07 -4.04
CA TRP A 101 -5.76 16.03 -3.27
C TRP A 101 -4.37 16.29 -3.91
N ALA A 102 -3.66 15.25 -4.30
CA ALA A 102 -2.35 15.40 -4.95
C ALA A 102 -2.45 16.15 -6.28
N TYR A 103 -3.47 15.85 -7.10
CA TYR A 103 -3.71 16.57 -8.35
C TYR A 103 -3.99 18.06 -8.13
N GLU A 104 -4.87 18.41 -7.17
CA GLU A 104 -5.19 19.80 -6.80
C GLU A 104 -3.96 20.56 -6.30
N HIS A 105 -3.04 19.89 -5.63
CA HIS A 105 -1.76 20.45 -5.16
C HIS A 105 -0.64 20.39 -6.22
N LYS A 106 -0.95 20.05 -7.48
CA LYS A 106 0.00 19.97 -8.61
C LYS A 106 1.16 19.00 -8.37
N ILE A 107 0.91 17.97 -7.59
CA ILE A 107 1.87 16.89 -7.33
C ILE A 107 1.71 15.85 -8.45
N PRO A 108 2.75 15.57 -9.27
CA PRO A 108 2.59 14.81 -10.51
C PRO A 108 2.34 13.33 -10.32
N PHE A 109 2.75 12.74 -9.20
CA PHE A 109 2.52 11.33 -8.90
C PHE A 109 2.55 11.03 -7.40
N ILE A 110 1.97 9.90 -7.04
CA ILE A 110 1.99 9.35 -5.68
C ILE A 110 2.81 8.06 -5.70
N THR A 111 3.62 7.82 -4.66
CA THR A 111 4.31 6.55 -4.43
C THR A 111 3.93 5.96 -3.09
N TRP A 112 4.01 4.64 -2.98
CA TRP A 112 4.00 3.93 -1.71
C TRP A 112 4.57 2.54 -1.87
N THR A 113 4.89 1.92 -0.74
CA THR A 113 5.36 0.54 -0.72
C THR A 113 4.27 -0.40 -0.19
N PHE A 114 4.27 -1.64 -0.66
CA PHE A 114 3.42 -2.69 -0.10
C PHE A 114 4.13 -4.04 -0.13
N ASP A 115 3.81 -4.90 0.82
CA ASP A 115 4.35 -6.25 0.89
C ASP A 115 3.84 -7.09 -0.29
N PRO A 116 4.74 -7.62 -1.15
CA PRO A 116 4.37 -8.42 -2.31
C PRO A 116 3.60 -9.70 -1.96
N LEU A 117 3.78 -10.24 -0.75
CA LEU A 117 3.14 -11.49 -0.34
C LEU A 117 1.70 -11.31 0.19
N VAL A 118 1.28 -10.08 0.46
CA VAL A 118 -0.08 -9.80 0.97
C VAL A 118 -1.05 -9.68 -0.20
N LYS A 119 -1.77 -10.75 -0.55
CA LYS A 119 -2.75 -10.80 -1.66
C LYS A 119 -3.74 -9.65 -1.66
N ARG A 120 -4.30 -9.29 -0.50
CA ARG A 120 -5.24 -8.18 -0.38
C ARG A 120 -4.64 -6.85 -0.84
N ASN A 121 -3.35 -6.60 -0.52
CA ASN A 121 -2.66 -5.40 -0.97
C ASN A 121 -2.42 -5.42 -2.48
N ALA A 122 -2.02 -6.55 -3.04
CA ALA A 122 -1.85 -6.71 -4.49
C ALA A 122 -3.17 -6.44 -5.24
N LYS A 123 -4.28 -7.04 -4.80
CA LYS A 123 -5.62 -6.80 -5.37
C LYS A 123 -6.02 -5.32 -5.31
N LEU A 124 -5.86 -4.69 -4.15
CA LEU A 124 -6.18 -3.27 -4.00
C LEU A 124 -5.35 -2.42 -4.96
N ASN A 125 -4.04 -2.58 -4.94
CA ASN A 125 -3.13 -1.72 -5.67
C ASN A 125 -3.22 -1.93 -7.19
N ILE A 126 -3.19 -3.19 -7.63
CA ILE A 126 -3.10 -3.51 -9.05
C ILE A 126 -4.48 -3.51 -9.72
N LEU A 127 -5.50 -4.14 -9.11
CA LEU A 127 -6.81 -4.28 -9.73
C LEU A 127 -7.71 -3.07 -9.46
N LYS A 128 -7.87 -2.66 -8.20
CA LYS A 128 -8.82 -1.58 -7.84
C LYS A 128 -8.28 -0.18 -8.08
N LEU A 129 -6.97 0.05 -7.90
CA LEU A 129 -6.35 1.36 -8.10
C LEU A 129 -5.63 1.49 -9.44
N GLY A 130 -5.30 0.38 -10.10
CA GLY A 130 -4.65 0.38 -11.40
C GLY A 130 -3.24 0.97 -11.40
N VAL A 131 -2.51 0.87 -10.28
CA VAL A 131 -1.18 1.46 -10.14
C VAL A 131 -0.13 0.71 -10.97
N GLU A 132 0.93 1.41 -11.34
CA GLU A 132 2.16 0.82 -11.84
C GLU A 132 3.00 0.29 -10.68
N VAL A 133 3.60 -0.90 -10.85
CA VAL A 133 4.63 -1.42 -9.96
C VAL A 133 5.99 -1.02 -10.55
N ALA A 134 6.65 -0.04 -9.92
CA ALA A 134 7.85 0.58 -10.46
C ALA A 134 9.13 -0.22 -10.15
N SER A 135 9.22 -0.87 -8.99
CA SER A 135 10.42 -1.57 -8.53
C SER A 135 10.14 -2.54 -7.38
N TYR A 136 11.10 -3.44 -7.13
CA TYR A 136 11.15 -4.34 -5.98
C TYR A 136 12.32 -3.97 -5.07
N HIS A 137 12.08 -3.89 -3.77
CA HIS A 137 13.08 -3.51 -2.78
C HIS A 137 13.19 -4.61 -1.71
N PRO A 138 14.29 -5.39 -1.71
CA PRO A 138 14.54 -6.38 -0.66
C PRO A 138 14.75 -5.69 0.69
N ASN A 139 14.16 -6.24 1.74
CA ASN A 139 14.32 -5.82 3.13
C ASN A 139 14.32 -4.28 3.35
N PHE A 140 13.36 -3.60 2.73
CA PHE A 140 13.31 -2.13 2.54
C PHE A 140 13.36 -1.34 3.86
N TYR A 141 12.66 -1.81 4.88
CA TYR A 141 12.62 -1.16 6.20
C TYR A 141 13.56 -1.82 7.22
N GLY A 142 14.30 -2.88 6.84
CA GLY A 142 15.03 -3.68 7.80
C GLY A 142 14.10 -4.45 8.73
N VAL A 143 14.51 -4.61 9.99
CA VAL A 143 13.70 -5.27 11.02
C VAL A 143 12.50 -4.36 11.37
N MET A 144 11.29 -4.85 11.14
CA MET A 144 10.07 -4.13 11.50
C MET A 144 9.74 -4.33 12.98
N PRO A 145 9.48 -3.25 13.74
CA PRO A 145 9.22 -3.33 15.17
C PRO A 145 7.79 -3.78 15.53
N ASP A 146 6.89 -3.81 14.55
CA ASP A 146 5.50 -4.18 14.78
C ASP A 146 5.29 -5.70 14.87
N LEU A 147 4.25 -6.11 15.60
CA LEU A 147 3.95 -7.51 15.86
C LEU A 147 3.47 -8.31 14.63
N ILE A 148 3.08 -7.64 13.54
CA ILE A 148 2.54 -8.30 12.34
C ILE A 148 3.65 -8.70 11.36
N ASN A 149 4.70 -7.87 11.26
CA ASN A 149 5.80 -8.08 10.31
C ASN A 149 7.05 -8.69 10.96
N THR A 150 7.03 -8.89 12.27
CA THR A 150 8.18 -9.38 13.03
C THR A 150 8.67 -10.75 12.52
N GLY A 151 9.98 -10.92 12.46
CA GLY A 151 10.65 -12.18 12.14
C GLY A 151 10.83 -12.50 10.66
N ASP A 152 10.28 -11.69 9.74
CA ASP A 152 10.43 -11.83 8.28
C ASP A 152 11.05 -10.56 7.68
N ASP A 153 11.70 -10.67 6.52
CA ASP A 153 12.27 -9.52 5.82
C ASP A 153 11.15 -8.59 5.31
N SER A 154 11.42 -7.30 5.35
CA SER A 154 10.47 -6.26 4.95
C SER A 154 10.53 -5.92 3.45
N ASP A 155 10.46 -6.94 2.57
CA ASP A 155 10.43 -6.72 1.13
C ASP A 155 9.23 -5.89 0.70
N ARG A 156 9.44 -5.00 -0.26
CA ARG A 156 8.39 -4.10 -0.76
C ARG A 156 8.39 -4.01 -2.29
N LEU A 157 7.20 -4.01 -2.85
CA LEU A 157 6.96 -3.47 -4.19
C LEU A 157 6.65 -1.98 -4.06
N MET A 158 7.27 -1.16 -4.93
CA MET A 158 6.99 0.28 -5.02
C MET A 158 5.86 0.50 -6.02
N ALA A 159 4.74 1.01 -5.54
CA ALA A 159 3.65 1.49 -6.36
C ALA A 159 3.92 2.92 -6.82
N LYS A 160 3.56 3.22 -8.07
CA LYS A 160 3.55 4.58 -8.63
C LYS A 160 2.19 4.86 -9.26
N TRP A 161 1.59 5.98 -8.91
CA TRP A 161 0.27 6.37 -9.39
C TRP A 161 0.33 7.79 -9.95
N ILE A 162 0.17 7.93 -11.25
CA ILE A 162 0.22 9.23 -11.92
C ILE A 162 -1.06 10.00 -11.60
N THR A 163 -0.92 11.26 -11.21
CA THR A 163 -2.06 12.17 -10.99
C THR A 163 -2.49 12.80 -12.32
N GLY A 164 -3.76 13.14 -12.42
CA GLY A 164 -4.29 13.76 -13.63
C GLY A 164 -5.81 13.92 -13.59
N PRO A 165 -6.41 14.57 -14.59
CA PRO A 165 -7.86 14.77 -14.66
C PRO A 165 -8.60 13.44 -14.91
N ASN A 166 -7.96 12.47 -15.54
CA ASN A 166 -8.47 11.13 -15.83
C ASN A 166 -7.49 10.07 -15.32
N PRO A 167 -7.39 9.85 -14.01
CA PRO A 167 -6.48 8.86 -13.48
C PRO A 167 -6.88 7.45 -13.95
N PRO A 168 -5.91 6.53 -14.09
CA PRO A 168 -6.21 5.15 -14.43
C PRO A 168 -7.17 4.57 -13.40
N LEU A 169 -8.33 4.15 -13.88
CA LEU A 169 -9.36 3.48 -13.09
C LEU A 169 -9.20 1.97 -13.23
N GLU A 170 -9.83 1.25 -12.33
CA GLU A 170 -9.86 -0.22 -12.18
C GLU A 170 -9.42 -1.01 -13.41
N LYS A 171 -8.33 -1.75 -13.29
CA LYS A 171 -7.98 -2.75 -14.29
C LYS A 171 -8.94 -3.92 -14.14
N SER A 172 -9.63 -4.26 -15.21
CA SER A 172 -10.43 -5.48 -15.28
C SER A 172 -9.57 -6.69 -14.90
N THR A 173 -10.10 -7.59 -14.09
CA THR A 173 -9.53 -8.92 -13.88
C THR A 173 -9.48 -9.62 -15.24
N THR A 174 -8.33 -9.62 -15.87
CA THR A 174 -8.15 -10.35 -17.13
C THR A 174 -8.16 -11.82 -16.78
N THR A 175 -9.22 -12.53 -17.12
CA THR A 175 -9.33 -13.98 -17.00
C THR A 175 -8.46 -14.70 -18.04
N THR A 176 -7.98 -14.02 -19.06
CA THR A 176 -7.10 -14.56 -20.10
C THR A 176 -5.67 -14.09 -19.86
N ILE A 177 -4.77 -15.00 -19.58
CA ILE A 177 -3.33 -14.73 -19.47
C ILE A 177 -2.77 -14.76 -20.91
N PRO A 178 -2.22 -13.64 -21.43
CA PRO A 178 -1.65 -13.60 -22.78
C PRO A 178 -0.42 -14.53 -22.94
N ASP A 179 -0.13 -15.02 -24.14
CA ASP A 179 0.97 -15.95 -24.45
C ASP A 179 2.28 -15.31 -24.11
N ASN A 180 2.77 -14.40 -23.77
CA ASN A 180 4.07 -13.87 -23.36
C ASN A 180 4.11 -13.41 -21.90
N THR A 181 3.36 -14.08 -21.03
CA THR A 181 3.31 -13.77 -19.63
C THR A 181 4.06 -14.77 -18.79
N ILE A 182 4.59 -14.29 -17.67
CA ILE A 182 5.01 -15.14 -16.55
C ILE A 182 4.15 -14.81 -15.34
N THR A 183 4.03 -15.76 -14.44
CA THR A 183 3.29 -15.56 -13.19
C THR A 183 4.20 -15.78 -11.99
N ILE A 184 3.97 -14.98 -10.94
CA ILE A 184 4.68 -15.11 -9.65
C ILE A 184 3.61 -15.39 -8.59
N SER A 185 3.56 -16.64 -8.15
CA SER A 185 2.59 -17.08 -7.16
C SER A 185 2.97 -16.58 -5.76
N VAL A 186 1.97 -16.31 -4.92
CA VAL A 186 2.16 -15.91 -3.53
C VAL A 186 1.29 -16.76 -2.60
N PRO A 187 1.67 -16.93 -1.32
CA PRO A 187 0.87 -17.65 -0.34
C PRO A 187 -0.56 -17.12 -0.26
N GLU A 188 -1.51 -17.98 0.08
CA GLU A 188 -2.91 -17.56 0.24
C GLU A 188 -3.06 -16.51 1.36
N ASP A 189 -2.43 -16.76 2.50
CA ASP A 189 -2.39 -15.86 3.64
C ASP A 189 -1.01 -15.88 4.29
N ILE A 190 -0.17 -14.93 3.91
CA ILE A 190 1.19 -14.80 4.47
C ILE A 190 1.19 -14.42 5.94
N VAL A 191 0.18 -13.69 6.41
CA VAL A 191 0.10 -13.27 7.81
C VAL A 191 -0.10 -14.50 8.68
N LYS A 192 -1.07 -15.33 8.35
CA LYS A 192 -1.31 -16.61 9.03
C LYS A 192 -0.11 -17.57 8.89
N LEU A 193 0.53 -17.59 7.72
CA LEU A 193 1.70 -18.44 7.49
C LEU A 193 2.89 -18.04 8.39
N ARG A 194 3.12 -16.75 8.61
CA ARG A 194 4.15 -16.27 9.56
C ARG A 194 3.89 -16.75 10.98
N GLU A 195 2.64 -16.77 11.42
CA GLU A 195 2.26 -17.24 12.76
C GLU A 195 2.40 -18.75 12.92
N THR A 196 2.09 -19.54 11.89
CA THR A 196 2.00 -21.00 11.95
C THR A 196 3.26 -21.71 11.47
N ASN A 197 3.99 -21.14 10.49
CA ASN A 197 5.19 -21.72 9.90
C ASN A 197 6.11 -20.62 9.34
N LEU A 198 6.86 -19.99 10.23
CA LEU A 198 7.78 -18.89 9.86
C LEU A 198 8.84 -19.30 8.83
N ALA A 199 9.31 -20.55 8.88
CA ALA A 199 10.32 -21.06 7.94
C ALA A 199 9.77 -21.11 6.51
N GLU A 200 8.54 -21.57 6.32
CA GLU A 200 7.86 -21.58 5.03
C GLU A 200 7.54 -20.15 4.55
N ALA A 201 7.14 -19.25 5.45
CA ALA A 201 6.93 -17.84 5.12
C ALA A 201 8.21 -17.19 4.58
N LYS A 202 9.36 -17.42 5.24
CA LYS A 202 10.69 -16.95 4.78
C LYS A 202 11.09 -17.55 3.43
N SER A 203 10.85 -18.84 3.23
CA SER A 203 11.13 -19.50 1.95
C SER A 203 10.29 -18.91 0.81
N ALA A 204 9.01 -18.65 1.07
CA ALA A 204 8.13 -17.96 0.11
C ALA A 204 8.63 -16.55 -0.20
N ARG A 205 9.12 -15.81 0.80
CA ARG A 205 9.72 -14.47 0.65
C ARG A 205 10.91 -14.50 -0.29
N VAL A 206 11.88 -15.39 -0.01
CA VAL A 206 13.10 -15.52 -0.82
C VAL A 206 12.75 -15.88 -2.27
N ARG A 207 11.90 -16.88 -2.50
CA ARG A 207 11.45 -17.28 -3.83
C ARG A 207 10.81 -16.13 -4.59
N VAL A 208 9.84 -15.44 -4.00
CA VAL A 208 9.14 -14.31 -4.66
C VAL A 208 10.09 -13.15 -4.96
N ARG A 209 11.05 -12.88 -4.06
CA ARG A 209 12.11 -11.90 -4.28
C ARG A 209 12.93 -12.22 -5.53
N GLU A 210 13.43 -13.45 -5.61
CA GLU A 210 14.26 -13.90 -6.72
C GLU A 210 13.51 -13.85 -8.05
N GLU A 211 12.25 -14.32 -8.07
CA GLU A 211 11.39 -14.29 -9.23
C GLU A 211 11.12 -12.85 -9.72
N PHE A 212 10.81 -11.90 -8.81
CA PHE A 212 10.60 -10.50 -9.19
C PHE A 212 11.87 -9.85 -9.70
N LEU A 213 13.01 -10.04 -9.00
CA LEU A 213 14.27 -9.42 -9.41
C LEU A 213 14.73 -9.95 -10.78
N ALA A 214 14.59 -11.25 -11.04
CA ALA A 214 14.88 -11.83 -12.34
C ALA A 214 13.93 -11.26 -13.43
N ALA A 215 12.63 -11.26 -13.17
CA ALA A 215 11.64 -10.74 -14.10
C ALA A 215 11.89 -9.28 -14.47
N PHE A 216 12.13 -8.40 -13.49
CA PHE A 216 12.39 -6.98 -13.73
C PHE A 216 13.71 -6.75 -14.45
N LYS A 217 14.76 -7.52 -14.15
CA LYS A 217 16.04 -7.50 -14.90
C LYS A 217 15.83 -7.87 -16.36
N ASP A 218 14.94 -8.80 -16.65
CA ASP A 218 14.61 -9.24 -18.01
C ASP A 218 13.58 -8.35 -18.71
N GLY A 219 13.19 -7.23 -18.11
CA GLY A 219 12.30 -6.21 -18.69
C GLY A 219 10.81 -6.54 -18.59
N TYR A 220 10.41 -7.52 -17.77
CA TYR A 220 8.99 -7.74 -17.46
C TYR A 220 8.44 -6.63 -16.58
N LYS A 221 7.13 -6.37 -16.74
CA LYS A 221 6.36 -5.42 -15.92
C LYS A 221 5.11 -6.08 -15.39
N VAL A 222 4.69 -5.70 -14.19
CA VAL A 222 3.43 -6.18 -13.61
C VAL A 222 2.26 -5.58 -14.39
N MET A 223 1.45 -6.45 -14.98
CA MET A 223 0.26 -6.07 -15.73
C MET A 223 -1.04 -6.32 -14.98
N GLY A 224 -1.04 -7.31 -14.09
CA GLY A 224 -2.24 -7.72 -13.38
C GLY A 224 -1.95 -8.59 -12.16
N PHE A 225 -3.04 -9.02 -11.53
CA PHE A 225 -3.01 -9.98 -10.42
C PHE A 225 -4.20 -10.94 -10.56
N SER A 226 -3.97 -12.20 -10.29
CA SER A 226 -4.98 -13.26 -10.29
C SER A 226 -4.99 -13.99 -8.95
N ASP A 227 -6.17 -14.36 -8.46
CA ASP A 227 -6.28 -15.14 -7.22
C ASP A 227 -5.60 -16.51 -7.30
N GLN A 228 -5.62 -17.12 -8.48
CA GLN A 228 -5.05 -18.44 -8.72
C GLN A 228 -3.55 -18.38 -9.09
N ALA A 229 -3.17 -17.44 -9.95
CA ALA A 229 -1.82 -17.37 -10.52
C ALA A 229 -0.87 -16.41 -9.78
N GLY A 230 -1.39 -15.51 -8.95
CA GLY A 230 -0.60 -14.44 -8.34
C GLY A 230 -0.38 -13.24 -9.26
N TYR A 231 0.81 -12.66 -9.25
CA TYR A 231 1.15 -11.56 -10.15
C TYR A 231 1.30 -12.05 -11.59
N VAL A 232 0.77 -11.28 -12.53
CA VAL A 232 0.88 -11.52 -13.98
C VAL A 232 1.80 -10.45 -14.56
N LEU A 233 2.90 -10.87 -15.15
CA LEU A 233 3.92 -9.98 -15.72
C LEU A 233 4.07 -10.23 -17.21
N THR A 234 4.26 -9.16 -18.00
CA THR A 234 4.50 -9.24 -19.45
C THR A 234 5.75 -8.44 -19.83
N LYS A 235 6.41 -8.86 -20.89
CA LYS A 235 7.37 -7.98 -21.59
C LYS A 235 6.57 -7.01 -22.43
N GLY A 236 6.90 -5.72 -22.35
CA GLY A 236 6.37 -4.74 -23.29
C GLY A 236 6.71 -5.18 -24.73
N ALA A 237 5.80 -4.97 -25.66
CA ALA A 237 6.17 -5.05 -27.07
C ALA A 237 7.38 -4.11 -27.32
N LYS A 238 8.42 -4.64 -27.97
CA LYS A 238 9.59 -3.85 -28.40
C LYS A 238 9.18 -2.78 -29.37
#